data_ec2919510d303f6140ca4603a67dd87e
#
_entry.id   ec2919510d303f6140ca4603a67dd87e
#
_cell.length_a   1.000
_cell.length_b   1.000
_cell.length_c   1.000
_cell.angle_alpha   90.00
_cell.angle_beta   90.00
_cell.angle_gamma   90.00
#
_symmetry.space_group_name_H-M   'P 1'
#
loop_
_entity.id
_entity.type
_entity.pdbx_description
1 polymer ?
#
loop_
_entity_poly.entity_id
_entity_poly.type
_entity_poly.pdbx_seq_one_letter_code
_entity_poly.pdbx_strand_id
1 'polypeptide(L)'
;MSLAQKINRVVAPFEVISPYQPSGDQPKAIAELAERVEAGEKDVVLMGATGTGKSATTAWLVERLQRPTLVMVQNKTLAAQLANEFRELLPNNAVEYFVSYYAVSYTHLTLPTK
;
A
#
# COMPACT_ATOMS: atom_id res chain seq x y z
N MET A 1 -13.16 -29.78 -3.82
CA MET A 1 -13.23 -28.30 -3.94
C MET A 1 -12.43 -27.85 -5.14
N SER A 2 -13.04 -27.05 -5.99
CA SER A 2 -12.38 -26.55 -7.19
C SER A 2 -11.32 -25.51 -6.86
N LEU A 3 -10.40 -25.27 -7.79
CA LEU A 3 -9.39 -24.24 -7.64
C LEU A 3 -10.04 -22.86 -7.51
N ALA A 4 -11.09 -22.60 -8.27
CA ALA A 4 -11.80 -21.33 -8.20
C ALA A 4 -12.39 -21.08 -6.82
N GLN A 5 -12.92 -22.10 -6.18
CA GLN A 5 -13.44 -21.96 -4.83
C GLN A 5 -12.33 -21.70 -3.81
N LYS A 6 -11.17 -22.31 -4.00
CA LYS A 6 -10.03 -22.05 -3.13
C LYS A 6 -9.52 -20.61 -3.29
N ILE A 7 -9.47 -20.13 -4.52
CA ILE A 7 -9.06 -18.75 -4.77
C ILE A 7 -10.04 -17.78 -4.12
N ASN A 8 -11.33 -18.03 -4.27
CA ASN A 8 -12.34 -17.15 -3.68
C ASN A 8 -12.25 -17.10 -2.15
N ARG A 9 -11.80 -18.18 -1.53
CA ARG A 9 -11.67 -18.21 -0.08
C ARG A 9 -10.54 -17.37 0.46
N VAL A 10 -9.49 -17.17 -0.34
CA VAL A 10 -8.36 -16.35 0.10
C VAL A 10 -8.53 -14.88 -0.27
N VAL A 11 -9.53 -14.56 -1.05
CA VAL A 11 -9.85 -13.17 -1.39
C VAL A 11 -10.76 -12.61 -0.31
N ALA A 12 -10.24 -11.66 0.44
CA ALA A 12 -10.99 -10.99 1.49
C ALA A 12 -11.08 -9.50 1.17
N PRO A 13 -12.19 -8.86 1.54
CA PRO A 13 -12.27 -7.41 1.37
C PRO A 13 -11.19 -6.71 2.20
N PHE A 14 -10.69 -5.62 1.68
CA PHE A 14 -9.73 -4.81 2.43
C PHE A 14 -10.46 -4.13 3.57
N GLU A 15 -9.91 -4.25 4.76
CA GLU A 15 -10.51 -3.69 5.95
C GLU A 15 -9.41 -3.14 6.85
N VAL A 16 -9.47 -1.84 7.10
CA VAL A 16 -8.52 -1.18 7.98
C VAL A 16 -9.00 -1.34 9.42
N ILE A 17 -8.14 -1.90 10.25
CA ILE A 17 -8.40 -2.03 11.68
C ILE A 17 -7.38 -1.17 12.40
N SER A 18 -7.85 -0.09 12.97
CA SER A 18 -6.99 0.89 13.62
C SER A 18 -7.71 1.49 14.82
N PRO A 19 -6.98 1.80 15.91
CA PRO A 19 -7.57 2.53 17.02
C PRO A 19 -7.86 3.98 16.65
N TYR A 20 -7.36 4.46 15.52
CA TYR A 20 -7.53 5.83 15.07
C TYR A 20 -8.56 5.91 13.96
N GLN A 21 -9.22 7.05 13.87
CA GLN A 21 -10.16 7.37 12.81
C GLN A 21 -9.54 8.46 11.96
N PRO A 22 -9.90 8.54 10.66
CA PRO A 22 -9.46 9.66 9.85
C PRO A 22 -9.89 10.97 10.50
N SER A 23 -8.98 11.92 10.57
CA SER A 23 -9.23 13.18 11.24
C SER A 23 -8.69 14.35 10.41
N GLY A 24 -9.11 15.56 10.78
CA GLY A 24 -8.70 16.76 10.06
C GLY A 24 -9.17 16.72 8.62
N ASP A 25 -8.25 16.91 7.69
CA ASP A 25 -8.57 16.92 6.27
C ASP A 25 -8.51 15.53 5.63
N GLN A 26 -8.16 14.50 6.40
CA GLN A 26 -8.02 13.14 5.87
C GLN A 26 -9.31 12.59 5.26
N PRO A 27 -10.48 12.68 5.91
CA PRO A 27 -11.70 12.17 5.30
C PRO A 27 -12.01 12.81 3.95
N LYS A 28 -11.80 14.11 3.85
CA LYS A 28 -12.01 14.83 2.61
C LYS A 28 -11.03 14.41 1.53
N ALA A 29 -9.75 14.27 1.89
CA ALA A 29 -8.72 13.85 0.97
C ALA A 29 -8.98 12.43 0.45
N ILE A 30 -9.36 11.52 1.34
CA ILE A 30 -9.68 10.14 0.96
C ILE A 30 -10.85 10.12 -0.01
N ALA A 31 -11.90 10.83 0.29
CA ALA A 31 -13.09 10.89 -0.56
C ALA A 31 -12.76 11.45 -1.93
N GLU A 32 -12.01 12.52 -1.98
CA GLU A 32 -11.64 13.15 -3.25
C GLU A 32 -10.71 12.27 -4.07
N LEU A 33 -9.73 11.65 -3.46
CA LEU A 33 -8.83 10.73 -4.16
C LEU A 33 -9.59 9.54 -4.71
N ALA A 34 -10.47 8.95 -3.92
CA ALA A 34 -11.27 7.81 -4.36
C ALA A 34 -12.14 8.18 -5.55
N GLU A 35 -12.78 9.34 -5.49
CA GLU A 35 -13.63 9.81 -6.57
C GLU A 35 -12.82 9.99 -7.86
N ARG A 36 -11.64 10.57 -7.77
CA ARG A 36 -10.80 10.77 -8.94
C ARG A 36 -10.31 9.45 -9.54
N VAL A 37 -9.91 8.52 -8.69
CA VAL A 37 -9.47 7.21 -9.15
C VAL A 37 -10.61 6.46 -9.82
N GLU A 38 -11.79 6.49 -9.23
CA GLU A 38 -12.97 5.84 -9.80
C GLU A 38 -13.42 6.49 -11.11
N ALA A 39 -13.15 7.78 -11.26
CA ALA A 39 -13.43 8.49 -12.50
C ALA A 39 -12.44 8.16 -13.62
N GLY A 40 -11.40 7.39 -13.33
CA GLY A 40 -10.45 6.97 -14.34
C GLY A 40 -9.26 7.87 -14.52
N GLU A 41 -9.02 8.82 -13.62
CA GLU A 41 -7.82 9.63 -13.68
C GLU A 41 -6.58 8.78 -13.45
N LYS A 42 -5.59 8.93 -14.32
CA LYS A 42 -4.38 8.12 -14.26
C LYS A 42 -3.42 8.56 -13.16
N ASP A 43 -3.28 9.86 -13.02
CA ASP A 43 -2.30 10.42 -12.10
C ASP A 43 -2.97 11.41 -11.18
N VAL A 44 -2.89 11.14 -9.90
CA VAL A 44 -3.43 12.02 -8.88
C VAL A 44 -2.36 12.21 -7.83
N VAL A 45 -2.13 13.45 -7.43
CA VAL A 45 -1.10 13.78 -6.44
C VAL A 45 -1.76 14.26 -5.16
N LEU A 46 -1.39 13.63 -4.06
CA LEU A 46 -1.79 14.09 -2.72
C LEU A 46 -0.63 14.86 -2.12
N MET A 47 -0.85 16.13 -1.90
CA MET A 47 0.14 16.98 -1.23
C MET A 47 -0.26 17.15 0.21
N GLY A 48 0.70 16.94 1.09
CA GLY A 48 0.41 17.05 2.50
C GLY A 48 1.66 17.10 3.34
N ALA A 49 1.46 17.45 4.59
CA ALA A 49 2.56 17.50 5.54
C ALA A 49 3.14 16.09 5.72
N THR A 50 4.43 16.07 6.05
CA THR A 50 5.10 14.81 6.37
C THR A 50 4.57 14.27 7.69
N GLY A 51 4.70 12.96 7.87
CA GLY A 51 4.30 12.31 9.10
C GLY A 51 3.60 11.00 8.84
N THR A 52 3.09 10.43 9.91
CA THR A 52 2.49 9.11 9.90
C THR A 52 1.13 9.05 9.21
N GLY A 53 0.50 10.19 8.99
CA GLY A 53 -0.84 10.24 8.42
C GLY A 53 -0.94 9.75 7.00
N LYS A 54 0.16 9.76 6.23
CA LYS A 54 0.12 9.35 4.83
C LYS A 54 -0.11 7.87 4.64
N SER A 55 0.53 7.04 5.46
CA SER A 55 0.33 5.59 5.37
C SER A 55 -1.10 5.23 5.73
N ALA A 56 -1.62 5.82 6.79
CA ALA A 56 -3.00 5.60 7.21
C ALA A 56 -3.97 6.08 6.13
N THR A 57 -3.74 7.26 5.57
CA THR A 57 -4.57 7.78 4.50
C THR A 57 -4.58 6.85 3.30
N THR A 58 -3.43 6.31 2.93
CA THR A 58 -3.32 5.36 1.83
C THR A 58 -4.08 4.08 2.14
N ALA A 59 -3.97 3.56 3.36
CA ALA A 59 -4.69 2.36 3.76
C ALA A 59 -6.21 2.56 3.68
N TRP A 60 -6.70 3.69 4.17
CA TRP A 60 -8.12 3.99 4.08
C TRP A 60 -8.58 4.17 2.64
N LEU A 61 -7.73 4.73 1.79
CA LEU A 61 -8.04 4.85 0.37
C LEU A 61 -8.16 3.47 -0.28
N VAL A 62 -7.23 2.56 0.02
CA VAL A 62 -7.27 1.19 -0.47
C VAL A 62 -8.54 0.48 -0.01
N GLU A 63 -8.89 0.67 1.25
CA GLU A 63 -10.12 0.11 1.80
C GLU A 63 -11.34 0.60 1.03
N ARG A 64 -11.38 1.88 0.75
CA ARG A 64 -12.51 2.47 0.03
C ARG A 64 -12.61 2.00 -1.42
N LEU A 65 -11.47 1.87 -2.08
CA LEU A 65 -11.42 1.46 -3.48
C LEU A 65 -11.57 -0.05 -3.68
N GLN A 66 -11.16 -0.85 -2.69
CA GLN A 66 -11.22 -2.30 -2.76
C GLN A 66 -10.48 -2.84 -3.98
N ARG A 67 -9.31 -2.31 -4.25
CA ARG A 67 -8.47 -2.73 -5.39
C ARG A 67 -7.10 -3.16 -4.93
N PRO A 68 -6.52 -4.19 -5.55
CA PRO A 68 -5.12 -4.52 -5.31
C PRO A 68 -4.24 -3.32 -5.58
N THR A 69 -3.27 -3.08 -4.72
CA THR A 69 -2.49 -1.85 -4.74
C THR A 69 -1.01 -2.16 -4.66
N LEU A 70 -0.24 -1.51 -5.50
CA LEU A 70 1.21 -1.59 -5.47
C LEU A 70 1.76 -0.27 -4.94
N VAL A 71 2.54 -0.34 -3.87
CA VAL A 71 3.17 0.84 -3.28
C VAL A 71 4.66 0.80 -3.60
N MET A 72 5.12 1.80 -4.31
CA MET A 72 6.53 1.90 -4.70
C MET A 72 7.23 2.95 -3.87
N VAL A 73 8.41 2.62 -3.39
CA VAL A 73 9.21 3.51 -2.58
C VAL A 73 10.66 3.48 -3.06
N GLN A 74 11.43 4.44 -2.60
CA GLN A 74 12.77 4.69 -3.15
C GLN A 74 13.85 3.76 -2.62
N ASN A 75 13.64 3.07 -1.51
CA ASN A 75 14.66 2.17 -0.99
C ASN A 75 14.03 1.05 -0.17
N LYS A 76 14.82 0.02 0.08
CA LYS A 76 14.32 -1.18 0.75
C LYS A 76 14.00 -0.96 2.22
N THR A 77 14.69 -0.05 2.89
CA THR A 77 14.43 0.24 4.29
C THR A 77 13.03 0.85 4.45
N LEU A 78 12.71 1.80 3.60
CA LEU A 78 11.41 2.43 3.61
C LEU A 78 10.33 1.43 3.19
N ALA A 79 10.62 0.55 2.23
CA ALA A 79 9.68 -0.47 1.82
C ALA A 79 9.34 -1.41 2.97
N ALA A 80 10.34 -1.84 3.73
CA ALA A 80 10.12 -2.70 4.88
C ALA A 80 9.29 -2.01 5.95
N GLN A 81 9.59 -0.75 6.21
CA GLN A 81 8.85 0.04 7.18
C GLN A 81 7.37 0.18 6.79
N LEU A 82 7.11 0.51 5.53
CA LEU A 82 5.75 0.65 5.05
C LEU A 82 5.01 -0.67 5.04
N ALA A 83 5.68 -1.76 4.66
CA ALA A 83 5.06 -3.07 4.70
C ALA A 83 4.58 -3.41 6.11
N ASN A 84 5.40 -3.10 7.13
CA ASN A 84 5.00 -3.34 8.50
C ASN A 84 3.83 -2.45 8.91
N GLU A 85 3.83 -1.19 8.51
CA GLU A 85 2.72 -0.29 8.80
C GLU A 85 1.42 -0.76 8.16
N PHE A 86 1.47 -1.21 6.91
CA PHE A 86 0.28 -1.71 6.24
C PHE A 86 -0.19 -3.03 6.83
N ARG A 87 0.71 -3.88 7.29
CA ARG A 87 0.31 -5.11 7.98
C ARG A 87 -0.42 -4.83 9.27
N GLU A 88 -0.03 -3.79 9.97
CA GLU A 88 -0.73 -3.37 11.18
C GLU A 88 -2.10 -2.78 10.88
N LEU A 89 -2.21 -2.02 9.79
CA LEU A 89 -3.47 -1.38 9.43
C LEU A 89 -4.44 -2.36 8.75
N LEU A 90 -3.91 -3.32 8.02
CA LEU A 90 -4.71 -4.30 7.26
C LEU A 90 -4.35 -5.72 7.70
N PRO A 91 -4.62 -6.06 8.96
CA PRO A 91 -4.14 -7.33 9.52
C PRO A 91 -4.77 -8.57 8.91
N ASN A 92 -5.92 -8.43 8.29
CA ASN A 92 -6.62 -9.55 7.68
C ASN A 92 -6.39 -9.67 6.18
N ASN A 93 -5.51 -8.86 5.64
CA ASN A 93 -5.24 -8.84 4.21
C ASN A 93 -3.78 -9.19 3.95
N ALA A 94 -3.52 -9.71 2.75
CA ALA A 94 -2.17 -10.03 2.34
C ALA A 94 -1.39 -8.76 2.03
N VAL A 95 -0.33 -8.53 2.78
CA VAL A 95 0.59 -7.42 2.55
C VAL A 95 1.95 -8.03 2.30
N GLU A 96 2.41 -7.92 1.07
CA GLU A 96 3.67 -8.51 0.66
C GLU A 96 4.73 -7.45 0.46
N TYR A 97 5.95 -7.82 0.79
CA TYR A 97 7.11 -6.96 0.68
C TYR A 97 8.02 -7.52 -0.40
N PHE A 98 8.33 -6.69 -1.36
CA PHE A 98 9.14 -7.11 -2.48
C PHE A 98 10.31 -6.14 -2.66
N VAL A 99 11.50 -6.69 -2.74
CA VAL A 99 12.72 -5.93 -3.02
C VAL A 99 13.31 -6.44 -4.33
N SER A 100 13.75 -5.52 -5.17
CA SER A 100 14.39 -5.92 -6.40
C SER A 100 15.67 -6.67 -6.08
N TYR A 101 15.61 -7.97 -6.26
CA TYR A 101 16.74 -8.83 -6.00
C TYR A 101 17.89 -8.51 -6.96
N TYR A 102 17.53 -8.15 -8.15
CA TYR A 102 18.52 -7.77 -9.15
C TYR A 102 19.32 -6.55 -8.72
N ALA A 103 18.65 -5.53 -8.19
CA ALA A 103 19.34 -4.32 -7.73
C ALA A 103 20.29 -4.63 -6.59
N VAL A 104 19.89 -5.48 -5.66
CA VAL A 104 20.76 -5.89 -4.56
C VAL A 104 21.94 -6.68 -5.10
N SER A 105 21.69 -7.64 -5.97
CA SER A 105 22.75 -8.45 -6.58
C SER A 105 23.69 -7.60 -7.42
N TYR A 106 23.13 -6.68 -8.17
CA TYR A 106 23.94 -5.81 -9.01
C TYR A 106 24.88 -4.95 -8.18
N THR A 107 24.38 -4.35 -7.15
CA THR A 107 25.18 -3.53 -6.25
C THR A 107 26.32 -4.34 -5.64
N HIS A 108 26.01 -5.56 -5.24
CA HIS A 108 26.99 -6.45 -4.65
C HIS A 108 28.03 -6.91 -5.67
N LEU A 109 27.58 -7.27 -6.86
CA LEU A 109 28.48 -7.75 -7.91
C LEU A 109 29.35 -6.63 -8.48
N THR A 110 28.84 -5.43 -8.54
CA THR A 110 29.59 -4.31 -9.07
C THR A 110 30.87 -4.06 -8.29
N LEU A 111 30.79 -4.20 -6.99
CA LEU A 111 31.95 -3.99 -6.14
C LEU A 111 33.10 -4.99 -6.41
N PRO A 112 32.83 -6.30 -6.49
CA PRO A 112 33.93 -7.24 -6.68
C PRO A 112 34.34 -7.44 -8.13
N THR A 113 33.44 -7.24 -9.07
CA THR A 113 33.72 -7.54 -10.47
C THR A 113 34.20 -6.34 -11.27
N LYS A 114 34.06 -5.19 -10.72
CA LYS A 114 34.54 -3.97 -11.36
C LYS A 114 35.78 -3.45 -10.72
#